data_f54e7eeb0140041732484221b71ddebe
#
_entry.id   f54e7eeb0140041732484221b71ddebe
#
_cell.length_a   1.000
_cell.length_b   1.000
_cell.length_c   1.000
_cell.angle_alpha   90.00
_cell.angle_beta   90.00
_cell.angle_gamma   90.00
#
_symmetry.space_group_name_H-M   'P 1'
#
loop_
_entity.id
_entity.type
_entity.pdbx_description
1 polymer ?
#
loop_
_entity_poly.entity_id
_entity_poly.type
_entity_poly.pdbx_seq_one_letter_code
_entity_poly.pdbx_strand_id
1 'polypeptide(L)'
;MFVTPHTQEHDELVDELVAALAALGVAASYVDDALVVDGARLPVGMVHRAHPTPADLAQLVADAPADVPAVVVADRVSEPGRAVLRKAGWGWLDRRGHVRIWAPGVRIESPVDGQGGGRRRGGNPWTTVGLETVLAVLVEPDLPATARRVAPLIGRSVGTVHEVIARLAAEGLVGRTTHRPLLPELFWEAAAHWPDGGWVALDVDLATVAERAGPGSVVRVDERAATLGGARIAAAGSFPVRAYVVGDSAFRKARSLAGGDGPTACLVRQAPVRWFPLNPDYPPDDERPWRVGHPLVCALRLAADPARGREIVESWGIVPGGDR
;
A
#
# COMPACT_ATOMS: atom_id res chain seq x y z
N MET A 1 22.41 -22.50 -10.75
CA MET A 1 22.43 -23.70 -9.91
C MET A 1 21.18 -23.63 -9.04
N PHE A 2 20.07 -24.26 -9.46
CA PHE A 2 18.88 -24.36 -8.61
C PHE A 2 19.31 -25.12 -7.35
N VAL A 3 19.33 -24.45 -6.22
CA VAL A 3 19.50 -25.11 -4.93
C VAL A 3 18.19 -25.83 -4.68
N THR A 4 18.19 -27.14 -4.80
CA THR A 4 17.08 -27.97 -4.35
C THR A 4 16.96 -27.73 -2.85
N PRO A 5 15.83 -27.18 -2.35
CA PRO A 5 15.61 -27.08 -0.92
C PRO A 5 15.66 -28.50 -0.33
N HIS A 6 16.00 -28.63 0.95
CA HIS A 6 15.90 -29.88 1.65
C HIS A 6 14.51 -30.47 1.40
N THR A 7 14.40 -31.74 1.11
CA THR A 7 13.17 -32.42 0.70
C THR A 7 11.96 -32.06 1.55
N GLN A 8 12.14 -31.87 2.85
CA GLN A 8 11.09 -31.50 3.78
C GLN A 8 10.55 -30.06 3.56
N GLU A 9 11.40 -29.06 3.26
CA GLU A 9 10.97 -27.69 2.97
C GLU A 9 10.20 -27.63 1.64
N HIS A 10 10.61 -28.41 0.66
CA HIS A 10 9.91 -28.51 -0.62
C HIS A 10 8.51 -29.12 -0.45
N ASP A 11 8.38 -30.20 0.32
CA ASP A 11 7.11 -30.87 0.59
C ASP A 11 6.13 -29.92 1.31
N GLU A 12 6.60 -29.13 2.27
CA GLU A 12 5.79 -28.12 2.96
C GLU A 12 5.24 -27.03 2.01
N LEU A 13 6.05 -26.57 1.05
CA LEU A 13 5.62 -25.57 0.06
C LEU A 13 4.57 -26.14 -0.90
N VAL A 14 4.75 -27.40 -1.28
CA VAL A 14 3.80 -28.12 -2.13
C VAL A 14 2.46 -28.28 -1.42
N ASP A 15 2.47 -28.74 -0.18
CA ASP A 15 1.27 -28.92 0.62
C ASP A 15 0.51 -27.61 0.80
N GLU A 16 1.21 -26.51 1.04
CA GLU A 16 0.61 -25.16 1.13
C GLU A 16 -0.07 -24.76 -0.18
N LEU A 17 0.58 -24.97 -1.32
CA LEU A 17 0.00 -24.64 -2.62
C LEU A 17 -1.23 -25.47 -2.94
N VAL A 18 -1.16 -26.77 -2.70
CA VAL A 18 -2.28 -27.70 -2.91
C VAL A 18 -3.45 -27.35 -2.00
N ALA A 19 -3.20 -27.04 -0.73
CA ALA A 19 -4.23 -26.60 0.20
C ALA A 19 -4.87 -25.27 -0.21
N ALA A 20 -4.08 -24.32 -0.71
CA ALA A 20 -4.60 -23.04 -1.22
C ALA A 20 -5.51 -23.24 -2.44
N LEU A 21 -5.16 -24.13 -3.35
CA LEU A 21 -5.98 -24.49 -4.51
C LEU A 21 -7.26 -25.22 -4.10
N ALA A 22 -7.17 -26.15 -3.15
CA ALA A 22 -8.32 -26.87 -2.60
C ALA A 22 -9.34 -25.91 -1.94
N ALA A 23 -8.86 -24.85 -1.26
CA ALA A 23 -9.73 -23.82 -0.70
C ALA A 23 -10.53 -23.05 -1.76
N LEU A 24 -10.04 -23.02 -3.01
CA LEU A 24 -10.75 -22.45 -4.17
C LEU A 24 -11.66 -23.47 -4.87
N GLY A 25 -11.76 -24.69 -4.36
CA GLY A 25 -12.51 -25.78 -4.99
C GLY A 25 -11.79 -26.40 -6.20
N VAL A 26 -10.49 -26.16 -6.34
CA VAL A 26 -9.66 -26.70 -7.43
C VAL A 26 -8.99 -27.98 -6.96
N ALA A 27 -9.24 -29.10 -7.64
CA ALA A 27 -8.59 -30.37 -7.36
C ALA A 27 -7.12 -30.32 -7.85
N ALA A 28 -6.19 -30.34 -6.92
CA ALA A 28 -4.76 -30.29 -7.22
C ALA A 28 -3.98 -31.32 -6.42
N SER A 29 -2.90 -31.83 -7.01
CA SER A 29 -1.91 -32.69 -6.36
C SER A 29 -0.53 -32.40 -6.95
N TYR A 30 0.51 -32.81 -6.26
CA TYR A 30 1.89 -32.69 -6.77
C TYR A 30 2.50 -34.11 -6.87
N VAL A 31 2.92 -34.51 -8.06
CA VAL A 31 3.42 -35.83 -8.35
C VAL A 31 4.57 -35.76 -9.34
N ASP A 32 5.70 -36.37 -9.05
CA ASP A 32 6.91 -36.41 -9.90
C ASP A 32 7.30 -35.02 -10.41
N ASP A 33 7.54 -34.08 -9.51
CA ASP A 33 7.93 -32.67 -9.78
C ASP A 33 6.98 -31.90 -10.70
N ALA A 34 5.72 -32.30 -10.71
CA ALA A 34 4.68 -31.62 -11.46
C ALA A 34 3.42 -31.37 -10.62
N LEU A 35 2.85 -30.17 -10.75
CA LEU A 35 1.53 -29.85 -10.24
C LEU A 35 0.48 -30.43 -11.20
N VAL A 36 -0.42 -31.27 -10.68
CA VAL A 36 -1.57 -31.78 -11.43
C VAL A 36 -2.81 -31.01 -10.99
N VAL A 37 -3.44 -30.32 -11.92
CA VAL A 37 -4.65 -29.52 -11.66
C VAL A 37 -5.74 -29.97 -12.63
N ASP A 38 -6.89 -30.41 -12.12
CA ASP A 38 -8.01 -30.93 -12.91
C ASP A 38 -7.57 -31.94 -13.99
N GLY A 39 -6.57 -32.78 -13.68
CA GLY A 39 -6.00 -33.76 -14.57
C GLY A 39 -4.93 -33.22 -15.55
N ALA A 40 -4.71 -31.94 -15.65
CA ALA A 40 -3.62 -31.35 -16.41
C ALA A 40 -2.31 -31.40 -15.62
N ARG A 41 -1.25 -32.01 -16.19
CA ARG A 41 0.07 -32.09 -15.58
C ARG A 41 0.92 -30.89 -15.98
N LEU A 42 1.34 -30.10 -15.00
CA LEU A 42 2.11 -28.87 -15.16
C LEU A 42 3.49 -29.05 -14.53
N PRO A 43 4.58 -29.16 -15.30
CA PRO A 43 5.92 -29.10 -14.73
C PRO A 43 6.13 -27.70 -14.16
N VAL A 44 6.26 -27.58 -12.85
CA VAL A 44 6.37 -26.30 -12.14
C VAL A 44 7.47 -26.39 -11.12
N GLY A 45 8.46 -25.51 -11.26
CA GLY A 45 9.47 -25.32 -10.22
C GLY A 45 8.89 -24.56 -9.03
N MET A 46 9.16 -25.05 -7.82
CA MET A 46 8.77 -24.37 -6.59
C MET A 46 9.95 -23.59 -6.03
N VAL A 47 9.72 -22.33 -5.67
CA VAL A 47 10.76 -21.47 -5.10
C VAL A 47 10.23 -20.74 -3.88
N HIS A 48 10.88 -20.90 -2.75
CA HIS A 48 10.55 -20.17 -1.53
C HIS A 48 11.35 -18.87 -1.41
N ARG A 49 10.64 -17.79 -1.09
CA ARG A 49 11.22 -16.51 -0.70
C ARG A 49 10.31 -15.85 0.36
N ALA A 50 10.82 -15.57 1.54
CA ALA A 50 9.98 -15.00 2.59
C ALA A 50 9.41 -13.63 2.19
N HIS A 51 10.27 -12.70 1.78
CA HIS A 51 9.89 -11.33 1.42
C HIS A 51 10.71 -10.85 0.21
N PRO A 52 10.44 -11.37 -1.01
CA PRO A 52 11.22 -10.99 -2.18
C PRO A 52 10.90 -9.54 -2.59
N THR A 53 11.94 -8.78 -2.87
CA THR A 53 11.80 -7.49 -3.57
C THR A 53 11.54 -7.73 -5.07
N PRO A 54 11.02 -6.74 -5.82
CA PRO A 54 10.91 -6.84 -7.28
C PRO A 54 12.25 -7.15 -7.96
N ALA A 55 13.36 -6.59 -7.45
CA ALA A 55 14.70 -6.85 -7.96
C ALA A 55 15.13 -8.32 -7.72
N ASP A 56 14.87 -8.86 -6.52
CA ASP A 56 15.13 -10.28 -6.22
C ASP A 56 14.35 -11.21 -7.14
N LEU A 57 13.08 -10.86 -7.42
CA LEU A 57 12.23 -11.63 -8.32
C LEU A 57 12.69 -11.52 -9.77
N ALA A 58 13.13 -10.34 -10.22
CA ALA A 58 13.68 -10.16 -11.56
C ALA A 58 14.97 -10.97 -11.74
N GLN A 59 15.86 -10.96 -10.74
CA GLN A 59 17.07 -11.78 -10.76
C GLN A 59 16.75 -13.27 -10.76
N LEU A 60 15.79 -13.69 -9.92
CA LEU A 60 15.34 -15.09 -9.85
C LEU A 60 14.81 -15.58 -11.21
N VAL A 61 14.01 -14.75 -11.89
CA VAL A 61 13.50 -15.05 -13.23
C VAL A 61 14.63 -15.11 -14.26
N ALA A 62 15.61 -14.21 -14.18
CA ALA A 62 16.75 -14.19 -15.10
C ALA A 62 17.66 -15.42 -14.94
N ASP A 63 17.80 -15.93 -13.72
CA ASP A 63 18.64 -17.09 -13.41
C ASP A 63 17.95 -18.44 -13.68
N ALA A 64 16.64 -18.42 -13.93
CA ALA A 64 15.85 -19.62 -14.16
C ALA A 64 15.99 -20.16 -15.60
N PRO A 65 15.87 -21.47 -15.81
CA PRO A 65 15.76 -22.04 -17.16
C PRO A 65 14.54 -21.48 -17.90
N ALA A 66 14.73 -21.06 -19.15
CA ALA A 66 13.73 -20.34 -19.94
C ALA A 66 12.40 -21.09 -20.15
N ASP A 67 12.40 -22.41 -20.05
CA ASP A 67 11.27 -23.26 -20.45
C ASP A 67 10.48 -23.85 -19.26
N VAL A 68 10.85 -23.52 -18.01
CA VAL A 68 10.18 -24.06 -16.84
C VAL A 68 9.44 -22.94 -16.11
N PRO A 69 8.10 -22.87 -16.20
CA PRO A 69 7.32 -21.98 -15.36
C PRO A 69 7.54 -22.33 -13.89
N ALA A 70 7.64 -21.33 -13.03
CA ALA A 70 7.80 -21.54 -11.60
C ALA A 70 6.70 -20.87 -10.79
N VAL A 71 6.47 -21.38 -9.58
CA VAL A 71 5.62 -20.77 -8.58
C VAL A 71 6.48 -20.31 -7.42
N VAL A 72 6.42 -19.02 -7.13
CA VAL A 72 7.07 -18.42 -5.97
C VAL A 72 6.12 -18.51 -4.78
N VAL A 73 6.51 -19.22 -3.73
CA VAL A 73 5.81 -19.22 -2.45
C VAL A 73 6.48 -18.19 -1.54
N ALA A 74 5.74 -17.22 -1.06
CA ALA A 74 6.26 -16.15 -0.25
C ALA A 74 5.28 -15.75 0.87
N ASP A 75 5.81 -15.23 1.97
CA ASP A 75 4.96 -14.61 3.00
C ASP A 75 4.18 -13.42 2.41
N ARG A 76 4.80 -12.76 1.42
CA ARG A 76 4.19 -11.66 0.68
C ARG A 76 4.86 -11.49 -0.69
N VAL A 77 4.04 -11.23 -1.71
CA VAL A 77 4.50 -10.74 -3.02
C VAL A 77 3.86 -9.36 -3.27
N SER A 78 4.70 -8.32 -3.32
CA SER A 78 4.24 -6.95 -3.59
C SER A 78 3.65 -6.82 -4.99
N GLU A 79 2.80 -5.80 -5.25
CA GLU A 79 2.22 -5.62 -6.58
C GLU A 79 3.28 -5.40 -7.68
N PRO A 80 4.37 -4.61 -7.46
CA PRO A 80 5.47 -4.58 -8.40
C PRO A 80 6.14 -5.95 -8.60
N GLY A 81 6.30 -6.73 -7.53
CA GLY A 81 6.80 -8.11 -7.63
C GLY A 81 5.88 -9.02 -8.44
N ARG A 82 4.57 -8.91 -8.25
CA ARG A 82 3.57 -9.63 -9.08
C ARG A 82 3.64 -9.23 -10.55
N ALA A 83 3.91 -7.95 -10.85
CA ALA A 83 4.10 -7.48 -12.22
C ALA A 83 5.32 -8.14 -12.89
N VAL A 84 6.45 -8.28 -12.17
CA VAL A 84 7.64 -9.01 -12.64
C VAL A 84 7.29 -10.46 -12.94
N LEU A 85 6.64 -11.15 -12.02
CA LEU A 85 6.27 -12.57 -12.18
C LEU A 85 5.25 -12.76 -13.33
N ARG A 86 4.26 -11.85 -13.47
CA ARG A 86 3.32 -11.89 -14.60
C ARG A 86 4.03 -11.78 -15.95
N LYS A 87 4.98 -10.84 -16.06
CA LYS A 87 5.76 -10.64 -17.30
C LYS A 87 6.57 -11.90 -17.67
N ALA A 88 7.06 -12.62 -16.67
CA ALA A 88 7.79 -13.85 -16.85
C ALA A 88 6.90 -15.10 -17.05
N GLY A 89 5.58 -14.97 -16.95
CA GLY A 89 4.66 -16.10 -17.00
C GLY A 89 4.69 -16.99 -15.75
N TRP A 90 5.24 -16.51 -14.65
CA TRP A 90 5.35 -17.27 -13.41
C TRP A 90 4.09 -17.12 -12.54
N GLY A 91 3.86 -18.14 -11.69
CA GLY A 91 2.86 -18.12 -10.64
C GLY A 91 3.41 -17.65 -9.30
N TRP A 92 2.53 -17.48 -8.34
CA TRP A 92 2.88 -17.24 -6.93
C TRP A 92 1.81 -17.74 -5.99
N LEU A 93 2.22 -18.09 -4.78
CA LEU A 93 1.37 -18.20 -3.61
C LEU A 93 1.85 -17.13 -2.60
N ASP A 94 1.04 -16.12 -2.41
CA ASP A 94 1.21 -15.11 -1.38
C ASP A 94 0.43 -15.58 -0.15
N ARG A 95 1.14 -15.93 0.93
CA ARG A 95 0.54 -16.44 2.17
C ARG A 95 -0.43 -15.46 2.85
N ARG A 96 -0.49 -14.21 2.38
CA ARG A 96 -1.48 -13.22 2.82
C ARG A 96 -2.84 -13.38 2.17
N GLY A 97 -2.95 -14.22 1.18
CA GLY A 97 -4.23 -14.56 0.61
C GLY A 97 -4.36 -14.28 -0.88
N HIS A 98 -3.36 -14.60 -1.68
CA HIS A 98 -3.48 -14.52 -3.12
C HIS A 98 -2.67 -15.61 -3.81
N VAL A 99 -3.31 -16.35 -4.70
CA VAL A 99 -2.66 -17.37 -5.53
C VAL A 99 -2.81 -17.03 -7.00
N ARG A 100 -1.75 -17.28 -7.75
CA ARG A 100 -1.78 -17.30 -9.21
C ARG A 100 -1.02 -18.54 -9.72
N ILE A 101 -1.67 -19.30 -10.56
CA ILE A 101 -1.09 -20.37 -11.37
C ILE A 101 -1.39 -20.08 -12.84
N TRP A 102 -0.34 -19.98 -13.64
CA TRP A 102 -0.46 -19.65 -15.04
C TRP A 102 0.41 -20.58 -15.88
N ALA A 103 -0.23 -21.54 -16.52
CA ALA A 103 0.43 -22.51 -17.35
C ALA A 103 -0.47 -22.90 -18.53
N PRO A 104 0.04 -23.57 -19.55
CA PRO A 104 -0.78 -24.05 -20.67
C PRO A 104 -1.97 -24.88 -20.18
N GLY A 105 -3.18 -24.44 -20.46
CA GLY A 105 -4.41 -25.11 -20.06
C GLY A 105 -4.94 -24.77 -18.65
N VAL A 106 -4.15 -24.10 -17.78
CA VAL A 106 -4.57 -23.72 -16.42
C VAL A 106 -4.31 -22.24 -16.18
N ARG A 107 -5.36 -21.52 -15.80
CA ARG A 107 -5.30 -20.10 -15.45
C ARG A 107 -6.13 -19.83 -14.20
N ILE A 108 -5.47 -19.75 -13.07
CA ILE A 108 -6.06 -19.48 -11.77
C ILE A 108 -5.41 -18.21 -11.23
N GLU A 109 -6.20 -17.21 -10.92
CA GLU A 109 -5.78 -16.03 -10.19
C GLU A 109 -6.92 -15.62 -9.26
N SER A 110 -6.72 -15.76 -7.95
CA SER A 110 -7.79 -15.54 -6.97
C SER A 110 -7.22 -15.15 -5.61
N PRO A 111 -7.95 -14.32 -4.85
CA PRO A 111 -7.73 -14.28 -3.42
C PRO A 111 -8.04 -15.65 -2.82
N VAL A 112 -7.22 -16.08 -1.87
CA VAL A 112 -7.43 -17.28 -1.05
C VAL A 112 -7.43 -16.86 0.41
N ASP A 113 -8.17 -17.59 1.26
CA ASP A 113 -8.06 -17.35 2.69
C ASP A 113 -6.61 -17.59 3.11
N GLY A 114 -5.97 -16.54 3.65
CA GLY A 114 -4.53 -16.53 3.91
C GLY A 114 -4.13 -17.73 4.77
N GLN A 115 -3.37 -18.64 4.18
CA GLN A 115 -2.83 -19.85 4.82
C GLN A 115 -1.69 -19.55 5.81
N GLY A 116 -1.43 -18.31 6.11
CA GLY A 116 -0.54 -17.91 7.19
C GLY A 116 -1.08 -18.39 8.53
N GLY A 117 -1.12 -19.69 8.70
CA GLY A 117 -1.57 -20.43 9.88
C GLY A 117 -0.65 -20.28 11.07
N GLY A 118 -0.46 -19.11 11.48
CA GLY A 118 -0.15 -18.69 12.81
C GLY A 118 -1.06 -17.51 13.08
N ARG A 119 -2.06 -17.67 13.89
CA ARG A 119 -2.78 -16.58 14.52
C ARG A 119 -1.73 -15.69 15.16
N ARG A 120 -1.05 -14.86 14.31
CA ARG A 120 -0.10 -13.86 14.77
C ARG A 120 -0.88 -12.98 15.73
N ARG A 121 -0.58 -13.09 17.01
CA ARG A 121 -1.01 -12.17 18.09
C ARG A 121 -0.47 -10.75 17.85
N GLY A 122 -0.51 -10.27 16.62
CA GLY A 122 -0.14 -8.94 16.20
C GLY A 122 -1.33 -8.30 15.52
N GLY A 123 -1.99 -7.31 16.14
CA GLY A 123 -3.07 -6.56 15.50
C GLY A 123 -2.60 -5.91 14.20
N ASN A 124 -3.55 -5.56 13.33
CA ASN A 124 -3.35 -4.87 12.07
C ASN A 124 -2.42 -3.64 12.23
N PRO A 125 -1.28 -3.53 11.51
CA PRO A 125 -0.41 -2.36 11.57
C PRO A 125 -1.04 -1.11 10.95
N TRP A 126 -2.11 -1.25 10.17
CA TRP A 126 -2.76 -0.18 9.41
C TRP A 126 -3.86 0.53 10.21
N THR A 127 -3.67 0.67 11.50
CA THR A 127 -4.48 1.52 12.39
C THR A 127 -4.11 3.00 12.18
N THR A 128 -4.87 3.92 12.78
CA THR A 128 -4.51 5.36 12.78
C THR A 128 -3.06 5.59 13.21
N VAL A 129 -2.61 4.95 14.30
CA VAL A 129 -1.21 5.06 14.76
C VAL A 129 -0.24 4.43 13.77
N GLY A 130 -0.64 3.34 13.14
CA GLY A 130 0.16 2.70 12.10
C GLY A 130 0.36 3.60 10.89
N LEU A 131 -0.69 4.20 10.38
CA LEU A 131 -0.63 5.17 9.28
C LEU A 131 0.17 6.42 9.65
N GLU A 132 0.04 6.94 10.88
CA GLU A 132 0.89 8.02 11.40
C GLU A 132 2.38 7.63 11.40
N THR A 133 2.69 6.42 11.87
CA THR A 133 4.06 5.88 11.90
C THR A 133 4.63 5.75 10.49
N VAL A 134 3.86 5.18 9.56
CA VAL A 134 4.27 5.01 8.16
C VAL A 134 4.49 6.36 7.49
N LEU A 135 3.60 7.33 7.68
CA LEU A 135 3.78 8.70 7.16
C LEU A 135 5.08 9.32 7.64
N ALA A 136 5.37 9.24 8.96
CA ALA A 136 6.60 9.78 9.52
C ALA A 136 7.86 9.10 8.98
N VAL A 137 7.78 7.82 8.63
CA VAL A 137 8.87 7.08 7.99
C VAL A 137 9.01 7.47 6.51
N LEU A 138 7.91 7.64 5.79
CA LEU A 138 7.92 7.99 4.36
C LEU A 138 8.37 9.43 4.10
N VAL A 139 8.14 10.36 5.04
CA VAL A 139 8.60 11.76 4.93
C VAL A 139 10.12 11.85 4.97
N GLU A 140 10.77 10.98 5.71
CA GLU A 140 12.25 10.92 5.84
C GLU A 140 12.75 9.48 5.61
N PRO A 141 12.66 8.97 4.37
CA PRO A 141 12.89 7.55 4.08
C PRO A 141 14.36 7.12 4.25
N ASP A 142 15.29 8.07 4.16
CA ASP A 142 16.72 7.81 4.33
C ASP A 142 17.13 7.62 5.80
N LEU A 143 16.25 7.99 6.74
CA LEU A 143 16.50 7.81 8.16
C LEU A 143 15.94 6.47 8.66
N PRO A 144 16.60 5.84 9.65
CA PRO A 144 16.10 4.59 10.22
C PRO A 144 14.72 4.76 10.87
N ALA A 145 13.81 3.85 10.57
CA ALA A 145 12.46 3.76 11.17
C ALA A 145 12.57 3.23 12.61
N THR A 146 12.97 4.08 13.56
CA THR A 146 13.07 3.72 14.96
C THR A 146 11.97 4.36 15.78
N ALA A 147 11.46 3.63 16.77
CA ALA A 147 10.40 4.15 17.63
C ALA A 147 10.82 5.41 18.41
N ARG A 148 12.09 5.53 18.79
CA ARG A 148 12.61 6.71 19.50
C ARG A 148 12.60 7.96 18.62
N ARG A 149 12.78 7.82 17.31
CA ARG A 149 12.70 8.94 16.35
C ARG A 149 11.26 9.30 16.03
N VAL A 150 10.43 8.29 15.72
CA VAL A 150 9.08 8.50 15.20
C VAL A 150 8.08 8.90 16.28
N ALA A 151 8.15 8.30 17.47
CA ALA A 151 7.15 8.51 18.51
C ALA A 151 6.96 9.99 18.94
N PRO A 152 8.02 10.78 19.16
CA PRO A 152 7.85 12.20 19.49
C PRO A 152 7.26 13.02 18.35
N LEU A 153 7.57 12.69 17.09
CA LEU A 153 7.02 13.39 15.92
C LEU A 153 5.49 13.28 15.84
N ILE A 154 4.97 12.08 16.07
CA ILE A 154 3.53 11.79 15.96
C ILE A 154 2.79 11.89 17.30
N GLY A 155 3.47 12.27 18.38
CA GLY A 155 2.88 12.42 19.71
C GLY A 155 2.35 11.10 20.31
N ARG A 156 3.04 9.99 20.08
CA ARG A 156 2.67 8.66 20.58
C ARG A 156 3.71 8.08 21.53
N SER A 157 3.33 7.03 22.28
CA SER A 157 4.29 6.35 23.13
C SER A 157 5.31 5.56 22.29
N VAL A 158 6.57 5.50 22.78
CA VAL A 158 7.63 4.72 22.13
C VAL A 158 7.25 3.25 22.00
N GLY A 159 6.58 2.68 23.03
CA GLY A 159 6.12 1.28 23.00
C GLY A 159 5.13 1.01 21.89
N THR A 160 4.12 1.88 21.71
CA THR A 160 3.11 1.73 20.64
C THR A 160 3.75 1.82 19.26
N VAL A 161 4.64 2.78 19.04
CA VAL A 161 5.34 2.93 17.76
C VAL A 161 6.30 1.76 17.50
N HIS A 162 6.96 1.26 18.54
CA HIS A 162 7.81 0.07 18.44
C HIS A 162 7.03 -1.15 17.95
N GLU A 163 5.84 -1.39 18.51
CA GLU A 163 4.97 -2.49 18.05
C GLU A 163 4.58 -2.35 16.59
N VAL A 164 4.25 -1.15 16.13
CA VAL A 164 3.94 -0.89 14.70
C VAL A 164 5.14 -1.20 13.83
N ILE A 165 6.32 -0.65 14.14
CA ILE A 165 7.55 -0.89 13.37
C ILE A 165 7.92 -2.38 13.37
N ALA A 166 7.80 -3.07 14.49
CA ALA A 166 8.06 -4.50 14.56
C ALA A 166 7.11 -5.31 13.66
N ARG A 167 5.84 -4.92 13.57
CA ARG A 167 4.87 -5.52 12.63
C ARG A 167 5.22 -5.22 11.18
N LEU A 168 5.54 -3.97 10.84
CA LEU A 168 5.99 -3.61 9.50
C LEU A 168 7.25 -4.37 9.08
N ALA A 169 8.19 -4.59 10.02
CA ALA A 169 9.38 -5.40 9.79
C ALA A 169 9.04 -6.90 9.63
N ALA A 170 8.07 -7.39 10.39
CA ALA A 170 7.56 -8.76 10.23
C ALA A 170 6.85 -8.96 8.90
N GLU A 171 6.27 -7.89 8.36
CA GLU A 171 5.64 -7.85 7.05
C GLU A 171 6.60 -7.57 5.89
N GLY A 172 7.91 -7.41 6.18
CA GLY A 172 8.92 -7.11 5.17
C GLY A 172 8.76 -5.72 4.54
N LEU A 173 8.19 -4.76 5.26
CA LEU A 173 8.01 -3.37 4.82
C LEU A 173 9.07 -2.43 5.40
N VAL A 174 9.76 -2.89 6.43
CA VAL A 174 10.91 -2.24 7.07
C VAL A 174 12.00 -3.29 7.26
N GLY A 175 13.23 -2.98 6.88
CA GLY A 175 14.36 -3.89 7.03
C GLY A 175 14.64 -4.22 8.48
N ARG A 176 14.70 -5.50 8.82
CA ARG A 176 14.87 -5.99 10.21
C ARG A 176 16.20 -5.52 10.83
N THR A 177 17.27 -5.49 10.05
CA THR A 177 18.61 -5.11 10.50
C THR A 177 18.90 -3.62 10.23
N THR A 178 18.51 -3.13 9.06
CA THR A 178 18.77 -1.76 8.63
C THR A 178 17.80 -0.76 9.22
N HIS A 179 16.61 -1.22 9.65
CA HIS A 179 15.47 -0.38 10.04
C HIS A 179 15.05 0.64 8.97
N ARG A 180 15.44 0.44 7.70
CA ARG A 180 15.04 1.31 6.59
C ARG A 180 13.72 0.86 5.99
N PRO A 181 12.88 1.78 5.53
CA PRO A 181 11.69 1.42 4.77
C PRO A 181 12.07 0.71 3.47
N LEU A 182 11.31 -0.29 3.09
CA LEU A 182 11.41 -0.92 1.78
C LEU A 182 10.49 -0.17 0.83
N LEU A 183 11.08 0.52 -0.13
CA LEU A 183 10.38 1.37 -1.09
C LEU A 183 10.52 0.78 -2.50
N PRO A 184 9.49 0.86 -3.32
CA PRO A 184 8.22 1.60 -3.11
C PRO A 184 7.14 0.83 -2.32
N GLU A 185 7.43 -0.38 -1.83
CA GLU A 185 6.44 -1.30 -1.25
C GLU A 185 5.70 -0.71 -0.05
N LEU A 186 6.43 -0.08 0.89
CA LEU A 186 5.81 0.55 2.06
C LEU A 186 4.79 1.63 1.66
N PHE A 187 5.09 2.41 0.63
CA PHE A 187 4.17 3.43 0.12
C PHE A 187 2.90 2.80 -0.45
N TRP A 188 3.03 1.79 -1.34
CA TRP A 188 1.87 1.18 -1.99
C TRP A 188 0.98 0.41 -1.01
N GLU A 189 1.57 -0.20 0.00
CA GLU A 189 0.77 -0.80 1.08
C GLU A 189 0.04 0.25 1.92
N ALA A 190 0.69 1.36 2.23
CA ALA A 190 0.04 2.47 2.91
C ALA A 190 -1.12 3.03 2.07
N ALA A 191 -0.92 3.16 0.75
CA ALA A 191 -1.95 3.61 -0.17
C ALA A 191 -3.16 2.66 -0.24
N ALA A 192 -2.90 1.34 -0.26
CA ALA A 192 -3.97 0.33 -0.23
C ALA A 192 -4.81 0.36 1.04
N HIS A 193 -4.23 0.84 2.15
CA HIS A 193 -4.91 0.97 3.44
C HIS A 193 -5.30 2.42 3.77
N TRP A 194 -5.02 3.36 2.86
CA TRP A 194 -5.39 4.75 3.05
C TRP A 194 -6.89 4.91 2.84
N PRO A 195 -7.63 5.39 3.84
CA PRO A 195 -9.06 5.45 3.73
C PRO A 195 -9.49 6.52 2.71
N ASP A 196 -10.28 6.20 1.70
CA ASP A 196 -10.78 7.13 0.68
C ASP A 196 -12.31 7.35 0.68
N GLY A 197 -13.09 6.62 1.45
CA GLY A 197 -14.55 6.80 1.57
C GLY A 197 -14.96 7.87 2.59
N GLY A 198 -16.26 8.24 2.60
CA GLY A 198 -16.84 9.12 3.63
C GLY A 198 -16.61 10.60 3.40
N TRP A 199 -16.43 11.04 2.17
CA TRP A 199 -16.40 12.45 1.78
C TRP A 199 -17.79 13.08 1.91
N VAL A 200 -17.85 14.29 2.45
CA VAL A 200 -19.06 15.11 2.60
C VAL A 200 -19.00 16.23 1.57
N ALA A 201 -20.02 16.32 0.71
CA ALA A 201 -20.15 17.38 -0.27
C ALA A 201 -20.68 18.65 0.38
N LEU A 202 -20.06 19.76 0.09
CA LEU A 202 -20.46 21.09 0.53
C LEU A 202 -20.59 22.02 -0.68
N ASP A 203 -21.57 22.90 -0.65
CA ASP A 203 -21.82 23.94 -1.65
C ASP A 203 -21.13 25.28 -1.33
N VAL A 204 -20.32 25.31 -0.28
CA VAL A 204 -19.50 26.44 0.14
C VAL A 204 -18.03 26.23 -0.24
N ASP A 205 -17.28 27.31 -0.36
CA ASP A 205 -15.86 27.26 -0.67
C ASP A 205 -14.99 26.81 0.53
N LEU A 206 -13.72 26.52 0.26
CA LEU A 206 -12.81 26.02 1.28
C LEU A 206 -12.46 27.08 2.34
N ALA A 207 -12.53 28.38 2.02
CA ALA A 207 -12.27 29.44 2.97
C ALA A 207 -13.36 29.46 4.05
N THR A 208 -14.63 29.39 3.65
CA THR A 208 -15.78 29.27 4.56
C THR A 208 -15.67 28.04 5.46
N VAL A 209 -15.22 26.90 4.90
CA VAL A 209 -14.96 25.68 5.69
C VAL A 209 -13.85 25.90 6.70
N ALA A 210 -12.75 26.56 6.31
CA ALA A 210 -11.61 26.80 7.19
C ALA A 210 -11.97 27.74 8.35
N GLU A 211 -12.72 28.80 8.08
CA GLU A 211 -13.25 29.70 9.11
C GLU A 211 -14.15 28.97 10.11
N ARG A 212 -15.08 28.13 9.59
CA ARG A 212 -16.02 27.39 10.42
C ARG A 212 -15.36 26.31 11.27
N ALA A 213 -14.41 25.56 10.67
CA ALA A 213 -13.69 24.49 11.34
C ALA A 213 -12.68 25.00 12.39
N GLY A 214 -12.11 26.18 12.14
CA GLY A 214 -11.12 26.85 12.97
C GLY A 214 -9.72 26.83 12.37
N PRO A 215 -8.84 27.74 12.83
CA PRO A 215 -7.53 27.96 12.25
C PRO A 215 -6.69 26.69 12.16
N GLY A 216 -6.10 26.45 10.98
CA GLY A 216 -5.17 25.37 10.75
C GLY A 216 -5.74 23.95 10.79
N SER A 217 -7.06 23.80 10.93
CA SER A 217 -7.72 22.48 10.98
C SER A 217 -8.02 21.91 9.59
N VAL A 218 -8.00 22.71 8.53
CA VAL A 218 -8.29 22.27 7.16
C VAL A 218 -7.03 22.12 6.35
N VAL A 219 -6.88 20.98 5.70
CA VAL A 219 -5.71 20.62 4.90
C VAL A 219 -6.15 20.19 3.50
N ARG A 220 -5.81 20.98 2.50
CA ARG A 220 -6.10 20.69 1.10
C ARG A 220 -5.23 19.55 0.58
N VAL A 221 -5.83 18.58 -0.12
CA VAL A 221 -5.16 17.36 -0.59
C VAL A 221 -5.59 16.91 -1.99
N ASP A 222 -6.18 17.81 -2.77
CA ASP A 222 -6.62 17.55 -4.14
C ASP A 222 -5.47 17.57 -5.16
N GLU A 223 -5.81 17.43 -6.42
CA GLU A 223 -4.90 17.44 -7.56
C GLU A 223 -4.08 18.74 -7.63
N ARG A 224 -4.68 19.88 -7.24
CA ARG A 224 -3.98 21.16 -7.19
C ARG A 224 -2.98 21.22 -6.05
N ALA A 225 -3.30 20.65 -4.89
CA ALA A 225 -2.35 20.50 -3.79
C ALA A 225 -1.17 19.60 -4.21
N ALA A 226 -1.43 18.53 -4.95
CA ALA A 226 -0.39 17.67 -5.52
C ALA A 226 0.48 18.43 -6.55
N THR A 227 -0.11 19.24 -7.41
CA THR A 227 0.62 20.08 -8.38
C THR A 227 1.55 21.09 -7.67
N LEU A 228 1.10 21.70 -6.57
CA LEU A 228 1.94 22.54 -5.72
C LEU A 228 3.12 21.76 -5.12
N GLY A 229 2.97 20.45 -4.92
CA GLY A 229 4.02 19.53 -4.50
C GLY A 229 4.86 18.94 -5.65
N GLY A 230 4.69 19.44 -6.89
CA GLY A 230 5.48 19.04 -8.06
C GLY A 230 4.85 17.96 -8.94
N ALA A 231 3.62 17.50 -8.67
CA ALA A 231 2.94 16.55 -9.55
C ALA A 231 2.60 17.20 -10.91
N ARG A 232 2.85 16.47 -11.99
CA ARG A 232 2.51 16.89 -13.36
C ARG A 232 1.12 16.37 -13.73
N ILE A 233 0.08 17.05 -13.23
CA ILE A 233 -1.30 16.66 -13.49
C ILE A 233 -1.91 17.61 -14.52
N ALA A 234 -2.27 17.09 -15.69
CA ALA A 234 -3.09 17.82 -16.65
C ALA A 234 -4.55 17.74 -16.18
N ALA A 235 -4.99 18.71 -15.41
CA ALA A 235 -6.39 18.82 -14.98
C ALA A 235 -7.20 19.51 -16.09
N ALA A 236 -7.94 18.75 -16.86
CA ALA A 236 -8.97 19.27 -17.75
C ALA A 236 -10.31 19.28 -16.98
N GLY A 237 -10.69 20.46 -16.46
CA GLY A 237 -12.00 20.64 -15.81
C GLY A 237 -11.92 21.25 -14.38
N SER A 238 -13.07 21.71 -13.90
CA SER A 238 -13.25 22.19 -12.54
C SER A 238 -13.72 21.03 -11.67
N PHE A 239 -12.83 20.47 -10.88
CA PHE A 239 -13.18 19.45 -9.89
C PHE A 239 -13.44 20.11 -8.53
N PRO A 240 -14.37 19.55 -7.72
CA PRO A 240 -14.55 20.01 -6.35
C PRO A 240 -13.23 19.91 -5.57
N VAL A 241 -12.91 20.96 -4.82
CA VAL A 241 -11.73 20.97 -3.94
C VAL A 241 -11.86 19.85 -2.92
N ARG A 242 -10.79 19.10 -2.63
CA ARG A 242 -10.78 18.09 -1.57
C ARG A 242 -9.86 18.47 -0.43
N ALA A 243 -10.41 18.39 0.78
CA ALA A 243 -9.67 18.70 1.99
C ALA A 243 -9.98 17.74 3.14
N TYR A 244 -8.96 17.43 3.92
CA TYR A 244 -9.12 16.80 5.20
C TYR A 244 -9.34 17.84 6.29
N VAL A 245 -10.19 17.49 7.26
CA VAL A 245 -10.39 18.30 8.47
C VAL A 245 -9.82 17.54 9.64
N VAL A 246 -8.83 18.13 10.30
CA VAL A 246 -8.10 17.54 11.40
C VAL A 246 -8.82 17.81 12.73
N GLY A 247 -9.19 16.76 13.42
CA GLY A 247 -9.87 16.81 14.72
C GLY A 247 -11.40 16.70 14.66
N ASP A 248 -11.95 15.95 15.58
CA ASP A 248 -13.37 15.57 15.61
C ASP A 248 -14.30 16.79 15.74
N SER A 249 -13.93 17.78 16.57
CA SER A 249 -14.72 18.99 16.78
C SER A 249 -14.73 19.86 15.53
N ALA A 250 -13.57 20.04 14.89
CA ALA A 250 -13.43 20.80 13.65
C ALA A 250 -14.24 20.14 12.52
N PHE A 251 -14.17 18.82 12.39
CA PHE A 251 -14.93 18.10 11.38
C PHE A 251 -16.44 18.19 11.60
N ARG A 252 -16.93 18.11 12.85
CA ARG A 252 -18.37 18.31 13.14
C ARG A 252 -18.84 19.70 12.74
N LYS A 253 -18.02 20.74 12.99
CA LYS A 253 -18.32 22.11 12.58
C LYS A 253 -18.34 22.25 11.04
N ALA A 254 -17.34 21.71 10.35
CA ALA A 254 -17.32 21.71 8.89
C ALA A 254 -18.52 20.96 8.30
N ARG A 255 -18.84 19.78 8.83
CA ARG A 255 -19.99 18.98 8.39
C ARG A 255 -21.34 19.68 8.60
N SER A 256 -21.46 20.59 9.57
CA SER A 256 -22.71 21.35 9.77
C SER A 256 -23.02 22.34 8.64
N LEU A 257 -22.10 22.54 7.70
CA LEU A 257 -22.31 23.31 6.46
C LEU A 257 -22.94 22.46 5.33
N ALA A 258 -23.12 21.17 5.53
CA ALA A 258 -23.78 20.33 4.54
C ALA A 258 -25.29 20.55 4.52
N GLY A 259 -25.89 20.41 3.34
CA GLY A 259 -27.36 20.49 3.17
C GLY A 259 -27.82 21.70 2.34
N GLY A 260 -26.93 22.44 1.73
CA GLY A 260 -27.29 23.43 0.73
C GLY A 260 -27.69 22.78 -0.60
N ASP A 261 -28.49 23.49 -1.41
CA ASP A 261 -29.00 23.03 -2.71
C ASP A 261 -28.10 23.45 -3.89
N GLY A 262 -26.93 24.04 -3.59
CA GLY A 262 -25.97 24.54 -4.57
C GLY A 262 -25.09 23.41 -5.17
N PRO A 263 -24.35 23.73 -6.25
CA PRO A 263 -23.39 22.79 -6.80
C PRO A 263 -22.27 22.52 -5.80
N THR A 264 -21.76 21.30 -5.75
CA THR A 264 -20.66 20.92 -4.87
C THR A 264 -19.42 21.76 -5.17
N ALA A 265 -19.02 22.64 -4.25
CA ALA A 265 -17.81 23.45 -4.34
C ALA A 265 -16.60 22.75 -3.74
N CYS A 266 -16.79 22.04 -2.61
CA CYS A 266 -15.74 21.24 -2.01
C CYS A 266 -16.23 19.92 -1.41
N LEU A 267 -15.31 18.99 -1.25
CA LEU A 267 -15.48 17.71 -0.58
C LEU A 267 -14.58 17.71 0.66
N VAL A 268 -15.18 17.54 1.82
CA VAL A 268 -14.43 17.46 3.07
C VAL A 268 -14.57 16.11 3.73
N ARG A 269 -13.52 15.72 4.44
CA ARG A 269 -13.49 14.48 5.19
C ARG A 269 -12.69 14.64 6.47
N GLN A 270 -13.05 13.91 7.50
CA GLN A 270 -12.20 13.81 8.68
C GLN A 270 -10.84 13.21 8.31
N ALA A 271 -9.74 13.83 8.75
CA ALA A 271 -8.41 13.31 8.51
C ALA A 271 -8.26 11.89 9.06
N PRO A 272 -7.70 10.95 8.30
CA PRO A 272 -7.54 9.56 8.75
C PRO A 272 -6.50 9.41 9.86
N VAL A 273 -5.69 10.43 10.08
CA VAL A 273 -4.61 10.49 11.06
C VAL A 273 -4.68 11.80 11.84
N ARG A 274 -4.12 11.83 13.05
CA ARG A 274 -4.08 13.05 13.87
C ARG A 274 -2.82 13.87 13.62
N TRP A 275 -1.70 13.19 13.41
CA TRP A 275 -0.47 13.82 12.96
C TRP A 275 -0.46 13.88 11.42
N PHE A 276 -0.38 15.09 10.90
CA PHE A 276 -0.51 15.34 9.48
C PHE A 276 0.69 16.15 8.99
N PRO A 277 1.58 15.60 8.16
CA PRO A 277 2.66 16.37 7.57
C PRO A 277 2.11 17.37 6.56
N LEU A 278 2.65 18.59 6.62
CA LEU A 278 2.23 19.71 5.81
C LEU A 278 3.30 20.06 4.78
N ASN A 279 2.90 20.70 3.71
CA ASN A 279 3.84 21.26 2.76
C ASN A 279 4.41 22.58 3.34
N PRO A 280 5.73 22.65 3.64
CA PRO A 280 6.32 23.82 4.28
C PRO A 280 6.39 25.03 3.33
N ASP A 281 6.38 24.83 2.02
CA ASP A 281 6.48 25.89 1.01
C ASP A 281 5.16 26.67 0.84
N TYR A 282 4.08 26.17 1.42
CA TYR A 282 2.74 26.77 1.30
C TYR A 282 2.08 26.95 2.67
N PRO A 283 2.59 27.86 3.51
CA PRO A 283 1.94 28.21 4.78
C PRO A 283 0.58 28.87 4.52
N PRO A 284 -0.37 28.80 5.46
CA PRO A 284 -1.61 29.54 5.37
C PRO A 284 -1.36 31.04 5.41
N ASP A 285 -2.18 31.83 4.72
CA ASP A 285 -2.20 33.27 4.70
C ASP A 285 -3.67 33.80 4.74
N ASP A 286 -3.89 35.13 4.69
CA ASP A 286 -5.23 35.72 4.77
C ASP A 286 -6.12 35.33 3.58
N GLU A 287 -5.55 35.14 2.39
CA GLU A 287 -6.29 34.69 1.20
C GLU A 287 -6.53 33.17 1.20
N ARG A 288 -5.71 32.46 1.95
CA ARG A 288 -5.70 31.00 2.00
C ARG A 288 -5.62 30.52 3.45
N PRO A 289 -6.74 30.56 4.19
CA PRO A 289 -6.78 30.20 5.61
C PRO A 289 -6.65 28.69 5.89
N TRP A 290 -6.46 27.88 4.86
CA TRP A 290 -6.21 26.43 4.97
C TRP A 290 -4.75 26.09 4.70
N ARG A 291 -4.33 24.93 5.15
CA ARG A 291 -3.00 24.38 4.92
C ARG A 291 -2.98 23.52 3.66
N VAL A 292 -1.80 23.30 3.08
CA VAL A 292 -1.56 22.33 1.99
C VAL A 292 -0.91 21.09 2.57
N GLY A 293 -1.43 19.93 2.22
CA GLY A 293 -0.86 18.64 2.64
C GLY A 293 0.52 18.39 2.04
N HIS A 294 1.36 17.71 2.78
CA HIS A 294 2.66 17.24 2.27
C HIS A 294 2.46 16.46 0.96
N PRO A 295 3.37 16.55 -0.02
CA PRO A 295 3.27 15.83 -1.28
C PRO A 295 2.95 14.33 -1.13
N LEU A 296 3.56 13.64 -0.16
CA LEU A 296 3.27 12.23 0.12
C LEU A 296 1.83 11.97 0.56
N VAL A 297 1.21 12.88 1.30
CA VAL A 297 -0.20 12.74 1.69
C VAL A 297 -1.12 12.91 0.49
N CYS A 298 -0.81 13.89 -0.38
CA CYS A 298 -1.52 14.07 -1.64
C CYS A 298 -1.36 12.82 -2.54
N ALA A 299 -0.16 12.24 -2.58
CA ALA A 299 0.11 11.02 -3.34
C ALA A 299 -0.67 9.81 -2.79
N LEU A 300 -0.72 9.61 -1.46
CA LEU A 300 -1.51 8.52 -0.85
C LEU A 300 -3.02 8.67 -1.17
N ARG A 301 -3.54 9.90 -1.08
CA ARG A 301 -4.94 10.15 -1.45
C ARG A 301 -5.19 9.90 -2.93
N LEU A 302 -4.29 10.34 -3.82
CA LEU A 302 -4.42 10.10 -5.26
C LEU A 302 -4.31 8.62 -5.59
N ALA A 303 -3.37 7.90 -4.97
CA ALA A 303 -3.16 6.47 -5.18
C ALA A 303 -4.39 5.61 -4.83
N ALA A 304 -5.27 6.10 -3.95
CA ALA A 304 -6.54 5.46 -3.63
C ALA A 304 -7.59 5.57 -4.76
N ASP A 305 -7.38 6.43 -5.77
CA ASP A 305 -8.23 6.50 -6.97
C ASP A 305 -7.93 5.30 -7.88
N PRO A 306 -8.90 4.36 -8.07
CA PRO A 306 -8.66 3.15 -8.85
C PRO A 306 -8.48 3.40 -10.34
N ALA A 307 -8.93 4.56 -10.87
CA ALA A 307 -8.90 4.83 -12.30
C ALA A 307 -7.54 5.34 -12.78
N ARG A 308 -6.99 6.36 -12.15
CA ARG A 308 -5.77 7.05 -12.61
C ARG A 308 -4.74 7.33 -11.51
N GLY A 309 -5.10 7.06 -10.27
CA GLY A 309 -4.27 7.45 -9.12
C GLY A 309 -2.86 6.89 -9.16
N ARG A 310 -2.73 5.63 -9.55
CA ARG A 310 -1.44 4.96 -9.66
C ARG A 310 -0.55 5.59 -10.73
N GLU A 311 -1.09 5.79 -11.94
CA GLU A 311 -0.37 6.42 -13.07
C GLU A 311 0.15 7.82 -12.70
N ILE A 312 -0.68 8.61 -12.02
CA ILE A 312 -0.31 9.95 -11.57
C ILE A 312 0.85 9.88 -10.58
N VAL A 313 0.77 9.02 -9.58
CA VAL A 313 1.79 8.90 -8.53
C VAL A 313 3.11 8.35 -9.08
N GLU A 314 3.06 7.36 -9.95
CA GLU A 314 4.24 6.81 -10.64
C GLU A 314 4.92 7.87 -11.53
N SER A 315 4.12 8.63 -12.32
CA SER A 315 4.65 9.71 -13.16
C SER A 315 5.19 10.90 -12.37
N TRP A 316 4.74 11.10 -11.13
CA TRP A 316 5.21 12.15 -10.26
C TRP A 316 6.62 11.86 -9.71
N GLY A 317 6.95 10.59 -9.51
CA GLY A 317 8.24 10.18 -8.97
C GLY A 317 8.46 10.60 -7.51
N ILE A 318 7.38 10.86 -6.77
CA ILE A 318 7.43 11.25 -5.35
C ILE A 318 7.84 10.09 -4.44
N VAL A 319 7.62 8.86 -4.89
CA VAL A 319 7.98 7.65 -4.16
C VAL A 319 9.37 7.20 -4.62
N PRO A 320 10.39 7.23 -3.75
CA PRO A 320 11.72 6.73 -4.11
C PRO A 320 11.68 5.24 -4.48
N GLY A 321 12.52 4.81 -5.41
CA GLY A 321 12.62 3.41 -5.84
C GLY A 321 11.70 3.00 -6.99
N GLY A 322 10.88 3.91 -7.54
CA GLY A 322 10.29 3.74 -8.86
C GLY A 322 11.36 3.99 -9.93
N ASP A 323 11.53 3.07 -10.88
CA ASP A 323 12.48 3.21 -11.99
C ASP A 323 12.29 4.58 -12.67
N ARG A 324 13.41 5.34 -12.73
CA ARG A 324 13.53 6.51 -13.60
C ARG A 324 13.88 6.07 -14.99
#